data_c8b3fdeda618e76832c2384aaa120d45
#
_entry.id   c8b3fdeda618e76832c2384aaa120d45
#
_cell.length_a   1.000
_cell.length_b   1.000
_cell.length_c   1.000
_cell.angle_alpha   90.00
_cell.angle_beta   90.00
_cell.angle_gamma   90.00
#
_symmetry.space_group_name_H-M   'P 1'
#
loop_
_entity.id
_entity.type
_entity.pdbx_description
1 polymer ?
#
loop_
_entity_poly.entity_id
_entity_poly.type
_entity_poly.pdbx_seq_one_letter_code
_entity_poly.pdbx_strand_id
1 'polypeptide(L)'
;GDVFRWRQMWPLLGEALGATVAEYPGHPTPLDDRLGKADEAWASLTSKHDLQPYRATNLASWWHTDADLGREVETFADMSKSRLMGFLDYQPSLMSFLDLFERLREERIIPRLA
;
A
#
# COMPACT_ATOMS: atom_id res chain seq x y z
N GLY A 1 14.53 -5.50 -8.64
CA GLY A 1 14.05 -4.66 -7.59
C GLY A 1 15.14 -4.31 -6.57
N ASP A 2 14.78 -3.50 -5.64
CA ASP A 2 15.57 -3.09 -4.50
C ASP A 2 15.16 -3.86 -3.23
N VAL A 3 15.84 -3.60 -2.13
CA VAL A 3 15.49 -4.08 -0.80
C VAL A 3 15.22 -2.86 0.09
N PHE A 4 14.13 -2.89 0.82
CA PHE A 4 13.76 -1.81 1.74
C PHE A 4 13.23 -2.34 3.07
N ARG A 5 13.21 -1.50 4.08
CA ARG A 5 12.55 -1.77 5.37
C ARG A 5 11.26 -0.94 5.45
N TRP A 6 10.18 -1.54 5.93
CA TRP A 6 8.91 -0.83 6.13
C TRP A 6 9.05 0.38 7.05
N ARG A 7 9.94 0.33 8.03
CA ARG A 7 10.25 1.48 8.89
C ARG A 7 10.67 2.72 8.10
N GLN A 8 11.39 2.52 6.98
CA GLN A 8 11.86 3.61 6.12
C GLN A 8 10.83 3.96 5.04
N MET A 9 10.17 2.94 4.49
CA MET A 9 9.21 3.13 3.39
C MET A 9 7.90 3.77 3.88
N TRP A 10 7.40 3.37 5.04
CA TRP A 10 6.08 3.77 5.53
C TRP A 10 5.91 5.28 5.68
N PRO A 11 6.87 6.06 6.24
CA PRO A 11 6.79 7.51 6.27
C PRO A 11 6.70 8.16 4.88
N LEU A 12 7.44 7.65 3.91
CA LEU A 12 7.43 8.17 2.53
C LEU A 12 6.09 7.95 1.85
N LEU A 13 5.47 6.77 2.06
CA LEU A 13 4.13 6.49 1.56
C LEU A 13 3.08 7.37 2.25
N GLY A 14 3.21 7.56 3.56
CA GLY A 14 2.33 8.46 4.32
C GLY A 14 2.39 9.89 3.79
N GLU A 15 3.59 10.42 3.57
CA GLU A 15 3.79 11.75 2.96
C GLU A 15 3.13 11.84 1.59
N ALA A 16 3.35 10.86 0.72
CA ALA A 16 2.77 10.82 -0.62
C ALA A 16 1.24 10.76 -0.61
N LEU A 17 0.65 10.20 0.44
CA LEU A 17 -0.80 10.12 0.64
C LEU A 17 -1.37 11.25 1.50
N GLY A 18 -0.54 12.20 1.95
CA GLY A 18 -0.94 13.28 2.85
C GLY A 18 -1.42 12.78 4.22
N ALA A 19 -0.93 11.62 4.67
CA ALA A 19 -1.31 10.98 5.90
C ALA A 19 -0.22 11.09 6.98
N THR A 20 -0.63 11.26 8.23
CA THR A 20 0.29 11.16 9.36
C THR A 20 0.52 9.70 9.71
N VAL A 21 1.77 9.28 9.70
CA VAL A 21 2.17 7.92 10.04
C VAL A 21 2.49 7.82 11.52
N ALA A 22 1.81 6.92 12.21
CA ALA A 22 2.12 6.60 13.60
C ALA A 22 3.36 5.70 13.70
N GLU A 23 4.08 5.78 14.81
CA GLU A 23 5.15 4.84 15.10
C GLU A 23 4.62 3.43 15.34
N TYR A 24 5.47 2.44 15.06
CA TYR A 24 5.14 1.06 15.36
C TYR A 24 5.00 0.86 16.89
N PRO A 25 3.85 0.36 17.36
CA PRO A 25 3.58 0.25 18.79
C PRO A 25 4.32 -0.89 19.51
N GLY A 26 5.20 -1.62 18.81
CA GLY A 26 5.97 -2.72 19.38
C GLY A 26 5.26 -4.08 19.35
N HIS A 27 4.04 -4.13 18.84
CA HIS A 27 3.26 -5.36 18.68
C HIS A 27 2.38 -5.29 17.43
N PRO A 28 2.01 -6.43 16.82
CA PRO A 28 1.09 -6.46 15.69
C PRO A 28 -0.29 -5.88 16.07
N THR A 29 -0.87 -5.13 15.13
CA THR A 29 -2.25 -4.62 15.23
C THR A 29 -2.97 -4.98 13.92
N PRO A 30 -3.63 -6.16 13.85
CA PRO A 30 -4.25 -6.63 12.62
C PRO A 30 -5.22 -5.62 12.01
N LEU A 31 -5.15 -5.45 10.70
CA LEU A 31 -6.04 -4.54 9.96
C LEU A 31 -7.48 -5.05 9.99
N ASP A 32 -7.67 -6.36 9.92
CA ASP A 32 -8.99 -6.99 9.96
C ASP A 32 -9.77 -6.62 11.23
N ASP A 33 -9.09 -6.53 12.36
CA ASP A 33 -9.69 -6.10 13.63
C ASP A 33 -10.00 -4.58 13.66
N ARG A 34 -9.19 -3.77 12.98
CA ARG A 34 -9.26 -2.30 13.04
C ARG A 34 -10.19 -1.69 12.00
N LEU A 35 -10.39 -2.34 10.87
CA LEU A 35 -11.06 -1.79 9.69
C LEU A 35 -12.46 -2.34 9.47
N GLY A 36 -13.14 -2.83 10.52
CA GLY A 36 -14.51 -3.34 10.43
C GLY A 36 -15.54 -2.34 9.90
N LYS A 37 -15.28 -1.04 9.99
CA LYS A 37 -16.11 0.05 9.43
C LYS A 37 -15.49 0.75 8.23
N ALA A 38 -14.51 0.13 7.57
CA ALA A 38 -13.80 0.74 6.46
C ALA A 38 -14.74 1.09 5.28
N ASP A 39 -15.73 0.27 5.00
CA ASP A 39 -16.71 0.55 3.93
C ASP A 39 -17.51 1.82 4.18
N GLU A 40 -17.90 2.12 5.42
CA GLU A 40 -18.62 3.34 5.78
C GLU A 40 -17.73 4.58 5.60
N ALA A 41 -16.49 4.53 6.11
CA ALA A 41 -15.53 5.59 5.96
C ALA A 41 -15.18 5.82 4.47
N TRP A 42 -15.01 4.75 3.72
CA TRP A 42 -14.71 4.81 2.29
C TRP A 42 -15.88 5.40 1.48
N ALA A 43 -17.12 5.05 1.81
CA ALA A 43 -18.31 5.63 1.18
C ALA A 43 -18.37 7.16 1.36
N SER A 44 -18.01 7.65 2.55
CA SER A 44 -17.90 9.09 2.81
C SER A 44 -16.83 9.75 1.95
N LEU A 45 -15.66 9.13 1.82
CA LEU A 45 -14.58 9.63 0.94
C LEU A 45 -14.98 9.61 -0.52
N THR A 46 -15.64 8.54 -0.97
CA THR A 46 -16.14 8.39 -2.33
C THR A 46 -17.08 9.53 -2.70
N SER A 47 -18.06 9.83 -1.84
CA SER A 47 -18.98 10.94 -2.05
C SER A 47 -18.30 12.30 -2.02
N LYS A 48 -17.38 12.52 -1.06
CA LYS A 48 -16.68 13.80 -0.89
C LYS A 48 -15.75 14.13 -2.06
N HIS A 49 -15.12 13.13 -2.65
CA HIS A 49 -14.09 13.32 -3.68
C HIS A 49 -14.48 12.83 -5.08
N ASP A 50 -15.75 12.50 -5.29
CA ASP A 50 -16.27 11.99 -6.58
C ASP A 50 -15.43 10.79 -7.10
N LEU A 51 -15.16 9.83 -6.22
CA LEU A 51 -14.41 8.63 -6.58
C LEU A 51 -15.32 7.59 -7.26
N GLN A 52 -14.68 6.59 -7.87
CA GLN A 52 -15.39 5.42 -8.37
C GLN A 52 -16.15 4.72 -7.23
N PRO A 53 -17.36 4.20 -7.48
CA PRO A 53 -18.26 3.69 -6.42
C PRO A 53 -17.87 2.28 -5.95
N TYR A 54 -16.61 2.09 -5.61
CA TYR A 54 -16.15 0.84 -5.00
C TYR A 54 -16.29 0.86 -3.49
N ARG A 55 -16.53 -0.31 -2.90
CA ARG A 55 -16.40 -0.51 -1.47
C ARG A 55 -14.93 -0.74 -1.10
N ALA A 56 -14.52 -0.36 0.10
CA ALA A 56 -13.15 -0.61 0.57
C ALA A 56 -12.78 -2.11 0.49
N THR A 57 -13.73 -2.98 0.84
CA THR A 57 -13.57 -4.44 0.75
C THR A 57 -13.47 -4.99 -0.68
N ASN A 58 -13.85 -4.23 -1.70
CA ASN A 58 -13.58 -4.57 -3.10
C ASN A 58 -12.17 -4.17 -3.55
N LEU A 59 -11.59 -3.16 -2.92
CA LEU A 59 -10.29 -2.60 -3.29
C LEU A 59 -9.13 -3.27 -2.54
N ALA A 60 -9.36 -3.76 -1.32
CA ALA A 60 -8.32 -4.31 -0.48
C ALA A 60 -8.80 -5.54 0.31
N SER A 61 -7.88 -6.46 0.58
CA SER A 61 -8.07 -7.63 1.42
C SER A 61 -7.25 -7.48 2.70
N TRP A 62 -7.91 -7.19 3.81
CA TRP A 62 -7.24 -6.94 5.10
C TRP A 62 -6.48 -8.17 5.59
N TRP A 63 -7.09 -9.35 5.55
CA TRP A 63 -6.46 -10.58 6.01
C TRP A 63 -5.21 -10.93 5.18
N HIS A 64 -5.24 -10.68 3.87
CA HIS A 64 -4.09 -10.94 3.00
C HIS A 64 -2.93 -9.99 3.34
N THR A 65 -3.23 -8.71 3.52
CA THR A 65 -2.24 -7.71 3.92
C THR A 65 -1.66 -8.03 5.30
N ASP A 66 -2.48 -8.44 6.25
CA ASP A 66 -2.04 -8.88 7.57
C ASP A 66 -1.12 -10.11 7.50
N ALA A 67 -1.45 -11.08 6.64
CA ALA A 67 -0.60 -12.26 6.42
C ALA A 67 0.77 -11.89 5.83
N ASP A 68 0.83 -10.91 4.93
CA ASP A 68 2.08 -10.48 4.32
C ASP A 68 2.91 -9.57 5.24
N LEU A 69 2.31 -8.58 5.85
CA LEU A 69 3.02 -7.61 6.70
C LEU A 69 3.30 -8.16 8.11
N GLY A 70 2.51 -9.12 8.58
CA GLY A 70 2.66 -9.74 9.89
C GLY A 70 3.63 -10.92 9.94
N ARG A 71 4.39 -11.19 8.89
CA ARG A 71 5.37 -12.27 8.88
C ARG A 71 6.44 -12.07 9.93
N GLU A 72 6.75 -13.13 10.68
CA GLU A 72 7.80 -13.14 11.69
C GLU A 72 9.21 -13.34 11.08
N VAL A 73 9.26 -13.78 9.81
CA VAL A 73 10.51 -14.04 9.09
C VAL A 73 10.62 -13.12 7.88
N GLU A 74 11.86 -12.67 7.64
CA GLU A 74 12.15 -11.88 6.43
C GLU A 74 12.18 -12.79 5.21
N THR A 75 11.62 -12.27 4.10
CA THR A 75 11.60 -12.97 2.81
C THR A 75 12.25 -12.11 1.76
N PHE A 76 13.20 -12.67 1.04
CA PHE A 76 13.88 -12.01 -0.07
C PHE A 76 13.78 -12.88 -1.32
N ALA A 77 13.51 -12.24 -2.47
CA ALA A 77 13.55 -12.92 -3.74
C ALA A 77 14.93 -12.78 -4.38
N ASP A 78 15.51 -13.92 -4.79
CA ASP A 78 16.72 -13.91 -5.61
C ASP A 78 16.34 -13.72 -7.09
N MET A 79 16.70 -12.59 -7.65
CA MET A 79 16.42 -12.22 -9.03
C MET A 79 17.50 -12.68 -10.03
N SER A 80 18.48 -13.47 -9.60
CA SER A 80 19.62 -13.88 -10.44
C SER A 80 19.17 -14.62 -11.68
N LYS A 81 18.22 -15.55 -11.56
CA LYS A 81 17.71 -16.33 -12.70
C LYS A 81 17.09 -15.44 -13.79
N SER A 82 16.24 -14.49 -13.42
CA SER A 82 15.61 -13.59 -14.38
C SER A 82 16.65 -12.71 -15.10
N ARG A 83 17.67 -12.23 -14.37
CA ARG A 83 18.76 -11.44 -14.95
C ARG A 83 19.62 -12.23 -15.90
N LEU A 84 19.96 -13.47 -15.56
CA LEU A 84 20.71 -14.38 -16.44
C LEU A 84 19.93 -14.69 -17.74
N MET A 85 18.59 -14.66 -17.69
CA MET A 85 17.73 -14.81 -18.86
C MET A 85 17.49 -13.52 -19.65
N GLY A 86 18.17 -12.43 -19.29
CA GLY A 86 18.12 -11.17 -20.01
C GLY A 86 17.04 -10.17 -19.53
N PHE A 87 16.29 -10.46 -18.49
CA PHE A 87 15.35 -9.50 -17.89
C PHE A 87 16.10 -8.55 -16.97
N LEU A 88 16.42 -7.36 -17.49
CA LEU A 88 17.22 -6.36 -16.81
C LEU A 88 16.42 -5.15 -16.33
N ASP A 89 15.12 -5.14 -16.56
CA ASP A 89 14.26 -4.05 -16.13
C ASP A 89 14.31 -3.87 -14.62
N TYR A 90 14.35 -2.61 -14.21
CA TYR A 90 14.48 -2.22 -12.81
C TYR A 90 13.64 -0.99 -12.49
N GLN A 91 12.95 -1.04 -11.38
CA GLN A 91 12.27 0.10 -10.80
C GLN A 91 12.42 0.06 -9.27
N PRO A 92 12.87 1.15 -8.61
CA PRO A 92 12.86 1.25 -7.16
C PRO A 92 11.46 1.10 -6.59
N SER A 93 11.31 0.41 -5.47
CA SER A 93 10.00 0.15 -4.85
C SER A 93 9.23 1.43 -4.54
N LEU A 94 9.89 2.47 -4.02
CA LEU A 94 9.23 3.75 -3.77
C LEU A 94 8.63 4.35 -5.05
N MET A 95 9.36 4.34 -6.15
CA MET A 95 8.84 4.85 -7.44
C MET A 95 7.64 4.04 -7.90
N SER A 96 7.68 2.71 -7.73
CA SER A 96 6.54 1.85 -8.07
C SER A 96 5.27 2.21 -7.28
N PHE A 97 5.42 2.50 -5.98
CA PHE A 97 4.30 2.96 -5.16
C PHE A 97 3.79 4.33 -5.60
N LEU A 98 4.68 5.29 -5.84
CA LEU A 98 4.28 6.64 -6.26
C LEU A 98 3.56 6.64 -7.61
N ASP A 99 4.09 5.89 -8.59
CA ASP A 99 3.45 5.70 -9.89
C ASP A 99 2.07 5.03 -9.77
N LEU A 100 1.96 4.03 -8.88
CA LEU A 100 0.69 3.39 -8.60
C LEU A 100 -0.32 4.38 -8.00
N PHE A 101 0.09 5.17 -7.00
CA PHE A 101 -0.79 6.16 -6.39
C PHE A 101 -1.28 7.19 -7.41
N GLU A 102 -0.41 7.63 -8.31
CA GLU A 102 -0.82 8.59 -9.35
C GLU A 102 -1.84 7.98 -10.32
N ARG A 103 -1.63 6.75 -10.78
CA ARG A 103 -2.62 6.04 -11.60
C ARG A 103 -3.96 5.86 -10.89
N LEU A 104 -3.94 5.48 -9.61
CA LEU A 104 -5.16 5.34 -8.81
C LEU A 104 -5.91 6.66 -8.64
N ARG A 105 -5.18 7.80 -8.58
CA ARG A 105 -5.76 9.14 -8.57
C ARG A 105 -6.37 9.52 -9.93
N GLU A 106 -5.68 9.22 -11.02
CA GLU A 106 -6.17 9.46 -12.37
C GLU A 106 -7.46 8.69 -12.66
N GLU A 107 -7.51 7.44 -12.20
CA GLU A 107 -8.68 6.57 -12.30
C GLU A 107 -9.78 6.89 -11.27
N ARG A 108 -9.57 7.87 -10.41
CA ARG A 108 -10.49 8.25 -9.32
C ARG A 108 -10.81 7.09 -8.36
N ILE A 109 -9.84 6.23 -8.11
CA ILE A 109 -9.94 5.17 -7.11
C ILE A 109 -9.57 5.70 -5.74
N ILE A 110 -8.54 6.56 -5.65
CA ILE A 110 -8.17 7.26 -4.41
C ILE A 110 -8.25 8.77 -4.60
N PRO A 111 -8.45 9.57 -3.53
CA PRO A 111 -8.58 11.01 -3.65
C PRO A 111 -7.27 11.70 -4.04
N ARG A 112 -7.37 12.78 -4.81
CA ARG A 112 -6.32 13.79 -4.88
C ARG A 112 -6.45 14.68 -3.65
N LEU A 113 -5.48 14.59 -2.75
CA LEU A 113 -5.40 15.50 -1.64
C LEU A 113 -4.76 16.81 -2.13
N ALA A 114 -5.35 17.89 -1.72
CA ALA A 114 -4.85 19.22 -2.07
C ALA A 114 -3.49 19.50 -1.45
#